data_08ab1668669e1c9f7ba8bb8912591f45
#
_entry.id   08ab1668669e1c9f7ba8bb8912591f45
#
_cell.length_a   1.000
_cell.length_b   1.000
_cell.length_c   1.000
_cell.angle_alpha   90.00
_cell.angle_beta   90.00
_cell.angle_gamma   90.00
#
_symmetry.space_group_name_H-M   'P 1'
#
loop_
_entity.id
_entity.type
_entity.pdbx_description
1 polymer ?
#
loop_
_entity_poly.entity_id
_entity_poly.type
_entity_poly.pdbx_seq_one_letter_code
_entity_poly.pdbx_strand_id
1 'polypeptide(L)'
;MSTFVERLLGGKAGTVVTVEPDWIVINDGVSHAAVEEISAVAKPEKVMVIYDHDVPTGRPEAAAILRKNLAFAEKYGCPYIQAEGVGYQYMLNEVVKPGQIIVGGGSHGSIFGSIGALGINVSIPELARAAETDRYSIIVPETVYVNLEGSLKEGVTVMDAALAFLAEDHELNRKAVEVYAPSFDAHEKAVFCSMACITGAFTASITEEKQSAGLTLNLATVEPMLMLPCGDRNDQKKAGIASRASKAGMELNAGQIGGYTGGTIEELRKAASMLDGHKLALGFRLSICPATSRDYLQAAEEGILTKFIDFGAQINAAGDHSVVIQGPGAMGHK
;
A
#
# COMPACT_ATOMS: atom_id res chain seq x y z
N MET A 1 -11.87 17.58 -20.91
CA MET A 1 -12.52 16.31 -20.49
C MET A 1 -12.61 16.28 -18.97
N SER A 2 -13.51 15.49 -18.39
CA SER A 2 -13.61 15.32 -16.95
C SER A 2 -12.50 14.38 -16.46
N THR A 3 -11.84 14.71 -15.36
CA THR A 3 -10.79 13.86 -14.78
C THR A 3 -11.37 12.60 -14.14
N PHE A 4 -10.54 11.63 -13.79
CA PHE A 4 -10.97 10.40 -13.12
C PHE A 4 -11.75 10.69 -11.83
N VAL A 5 -11.18 11.54 -10.97
CA VAL A 5 -11.82 11.88 -9.69
C VAL A 5 -13.11 12.69 -9.87
N GLU A 6 -13.17 13.59 -10.85
CA GLU A 6 -14.40 14.33 -11.18
C GLU A 6 -15.54 13.40 -11.64
N ARG A 7 -15.21 12.36 -12.41
CA ARG A 7 -16.21 11.38 -12.87
C ARG A 7 -16.74 10.54 -11.72
N LEU A 8 -15.87 10.01 -10.86
CA LEU A 8 -16.30 9.15 -9.76
C LEU A 8 -16.99 9.91 -8.63
N LEU A 9 -16.49 11.11 -8.30
CA LEU A 9 -17.08 11.95 -7.25
C LEU A 9 -18.32 12.73 -7.72
N GLY A 10 -18.54 12.85 -9.03
CA GLY A 10 -19.70 13.56 -9.59
C GLY A 10 -19.65 15.07 -9.43
N GLY A 11 -18.44 15.66 -9.31
CA GLY A 11 -18.26 17.10 -9.14
C GLY A 11 -17.03 17.64 -9.84
N LYS A 12 -16.90 18.96 -9.96
CA LYS A 12 -15.72 19.62 -10.51
C LYS A 12 -14.68 19.91 -9.43
N ALA A 13 -13.41 19.92 -9.81
CA ALA A 13 -12.32 20.30 -8.91
C ALA A 13 -12.65 21.59 -8.13
N GLY A 14 -12.40 21.57 -6.82
CA GLY A 14 -12.72 22.65 -5.89
C GLY A 14 -14.16 22.67 -5.37
N THR A 15 -15.08 21.87 -5.88
CA THR A 15 -16.46 21.76 -5.35
C THR A 15 -16.56 20.76 -4.21
N VAL A 16 -17.45 21.02 -3.24
CA VAL A 16 -17.77 20.06 -2.19
C VAL A 16 -18.82 19.10 -2.71
N VAL A 17 -18.58 17.81 -2.57
CA VAL A 17 -19.51 16.75 -2.89
C VAL A 17 -19.68 15.80 -1.70
N THR A 18 -20.80 15.10 -1.64
CA THR A 18 -21.03 14.03 -0.67
C THR A 18 -21.29 12.75 -1.44
N VAL A 19 -20.50 11.73 -1.18
CA VAL A 19 -20.59 10.41 -1.80
C VAL A 19 -21.04 9.35 -0.81
N GLU A 20 -21.59 8.27 -1.31
CA GLU A 20 -21.85 7.04 -0.57
C GLU A 20 -20.73 6.06 -0.90
N PRO A 21 -19.82 5.71 0.05
CA PRO A 21 -18.77 4.73 -0.20
C PRO A 21 -19.36 3.36 -0.55
N ASP A 22 -18.70 2.62 -1.43
CA ASP A 22 -18.99 1.19 -1.64
C ASP A 22 -18.39 0.35 -0.52
N TRP A 23 -17.21 0.78 -0.02
CA TRP A 23 -16.54 0.14 1.11
C TRP A 23 -15.98 1.17 2.09
N ILE A 24 -16.09 0.84 3.38
CA ILE A 24 -15.47 1.55 4.50
C ILE A 24 -14.55 0.55 5.20
N VAL A 25 -13.24 0.85 5.29
CA VAL A 25 -12.22 -0.13 5.70
C VAL A 25 -11.58 0.27 7.00
N ILE A 26 -11.67 -0.61 7.99
CA ILE A 26 -11.02 -0.48 9.30
C ILE A 26 -10.01 -1.62 9.43
N ASN A 27 -8.73 -1.30 9.71
CA ASN A 27 -7.70 -2.30 9.95
C ASN A 27 -7.15 -2.23 11.38
N ASP A 28 -6.46 -3.27 11.81
CA ASP A 28 -5.89 -3.40 13.15
C ASP A 28 -4.64 -2.52 13.37
N GLY A 29 -4.01 -2.01 12.30
CA GLY A 29 -2.81 -1.18 12.40
C GLY A 29 -3.11 0.28 12.70
N VAL A 30 -3.57 1.02 11.70
CA VAL A 30 -3.67 2.49 11.78
C VAL A 30 -5.07 3.02 12.03
N SER A 31 -6.12 2.23 11.80
CA SER A 31 -7.51 2.67 11.90
C SER A 31 -8.35 1.95 12.97
N HIS A 32 -7.75 1.04 13.74
CA HIS A 32 -8.44 0.27 14.78
C HIS A 32 -9.17 1.14 15.81
N ALA A 33 -8.67 2.34 16.10
CA ALA A 33 -9.30 3.24 17.07
C ALA A 33 -10.69 3.73 16.61
N ALA A 34 -11.02 3.67 15.32
CA ALA A 34 -12.33 4.05 14.82
C ALA A 34 -13.47 3.23 15.45
N VAL A 35 -13.23 1.96 15.81
CA VAL A 35 -14.26 1.12 16.44
C VAL A 35 -14.70 1.62 17.82
N GLU A 36 -13.89 2.44 18.47
CA GLU A 36 -14.20 3.04 19.78
C GLU A 36 -15.01 4.34 19.61
N GLU A 37 -14.91 5.01 18.47
CA GLU A 37 -15.64 6.24 18.16
C GLU A 37 -17.01 5.97 17.53
N ILE A 38 -17.19 4.81 16.87
CA ILE A 38 -18.42 4.45 16.16
C ILE A 38 -19.50 4.02 17.14
N SER A 39 -20.59 4.79 17.21
CA SER A 39 -21.75 4.53 18.06
C SER A 39 -22.85 3.72 17.37
N ALA A 40 -22.93 3.78 16.03
CA ALA A 40 -23.86 3.08 15.17
C ALA A 40 -23.21 2.78 13.83
N VAL A 41 -23.73 1.79 13.08
CA VAL A 41 -23.26 1.50 11.72
C VAL A 41 -24.48 1.55 10.78
N ALA A 42 -24.41 2.44 9.77
CA ALA A 42 -25.53 2.66 8.87
C ALA A 42 -25.74 1.51 7.87
N LYS A 43 -24.63 0.96 7.35
CA LYS A 43 -24.58 -0.12 6.35
C LYS A 43 -23.50 -1.13 6.73
N PRO A 44 -23.80 -2.07 7.64
CA PRO A 44 -22.79 -3.03 8.13
C PRO A 44 -22.13 -3.83 7.02
N GLU A 45 -22.86 -4.17 5.97
CA GLU A 45 -22.38 -4.93 4.82
C GLU A 45 -21.29 -4.21 4.01
N LYS A 46 -21.14 -2.89 4.18
CA LYS A 46 -20.10 -2.08 3.53
C LYS A 46 -18.91 -1.79 4.44
N VAL A 47 -19.00 -2.08 5.74
CA VAL A 47 -17.92 -1.81 6.71
C VAL A 47 -17.08 -3.06 6.88
N MET A 48 -15.92 -3.10 6.22
CA MET A 48 -15.00 -4.22 6.29
C MET A 48 -13.96 -4.00 7.39
N VAL A 49 -13.89 -4.93 8.31
CA VAL A 49 -12.88 -4.94 9.39
C VAL A 49 -11.81 -5.97 9.05
N ILE A 50 -10.55 -5.54 9.00
CA ILE A 50 -9.44 -6.36 8.53
C ILE A 50 -8.38 -6.51 9.62
N TYR A 51 -7.91 -7.74 9.80
CA TYR A 51 -6.74 -8.08 10.59
C TYR A 51 -5.56 -8.40 9.69
N ASP A 52 -4.63 -7.48 9.54
CA ASP A 52 -3.55 -7.57 8.57
C ASP A 52 -2.15 -7.15 9.07
N HIS A 53 -2.04 -6.45 10.22
CA HIS A 53 -0.76 -5.90 10.69
C HIS A 53 -0.05 -6.80 11.72
N ASP A 54 -0.71 -7.22 12.78
CA ASP A 54 -0.12 -8.06 13.83
C ASP A 54 -0.42 -9.57 13.61
N VAL A 55 0.00 -10.12 12.48
CA VAL A 55 -0.27 -11.51 12.06
C VAL A 55 1.02 -12.35 12.04
N PRO A 56 1.20 -13.35 12.93
CA PRO A 56 0.41 -13.62 14.13
C PRO A 56 0.69 -12.60 15.23
N THR A 57 -0.32 -12.40 16.07
CA THR A 57 -0.21 -11.46 17.19
C THR A 57 0.87 -11.89 18.18
N GLY A 58 1.86 -11.03 18.37
CA GLY A 58 2.99 -11.28 19.26
C GLY A 58 2.89 -10.60 20.64
N ARG A 59 1.83 -9.82 20.91
CA ARG A 59 1.71 -8.97 22.11
C ARG A 59 0.29 -8.94 22.67
N PRO A 60 0.14 -8.84 24.03
CA PRO A 60 -1.18 -8.72 24.66
C PRO A 60 -1.99 -7.51 24.17
N GLU A 61 -1.33 -6.36 23.92
CA GLU A 61 -1.96 -5.13 23.45
C GLU A 61 -2.57 -5.31 22.06
N ALA A 62 -1.82 -5.91 21.12
CA ALA A 62 -2.31 -6.23 19.80
C ALA A 62 -3.48 -7.24 19.86
N ALA A 63 -3.36 -8.26 20.71
CA ALA A 63 -4.46 -9.21 20.92
C ALA A 63 -5.71 -8.52 21.50
N ALA A 64 -5.56 -7.46 22.29
CA ALA A 64 -6.69 -6.68 22.78
C ALA A 64 -7.37 -5.88 21.67
N ILE A 65 -6.58 -5.29 20.75
CA ILE A 65 -7.10 -4.60 19.54
C ILE A 65 -7.91 -5.57 18.69
N LEU A 66 -7.37 -6.76 18.42
CA LEU A 66 -8.07 -7.77 17.63
C LEU A 66 -9.40 -8.18 18.23
N ARG A 67 -9.44 -8.42 19.55
CA ARG A 67 -10.70 -8.75 20.25
C ARG A 67 -11.72 -7.62 20.15
N LYS A 68 -11.30 -6.36 20.25
CA LYS A 68 -12.19 -5.20 20.08
C LYS A 68 -12.74 -5.12 18.66
N ASN A 69 -11.88 -5.27 17.66
CA ASN A 69 -12.28 -5.23 16.25
C ASN A 69 -13.25 -6.38 15.91
N LEU A 70 -12.97 -7.59 16.39
CA LEU A 70 -13.87 -8.73 16.21
C LEU A 70 -15.21 -8.49 16.89
N ALA A 71 -15.20 -8.06 18.16
CA ALA A 71 -16.44 -7.76 18.90
C ALA A 71 -17.27 -6.65 18.23
N PHE A 72 -16.61 -5.65 17.63
CA PHE A 72 -17.29 -4.63 16.83
C PHE A 72 -17.93 -5.24 15.59
N ALA A 73 -17.21 -6.05 14.83
CA ALA A 73 -17.72 -6.69 13.63
C ALA A 73 -18.94 -7.60 13.96
N GLU A 74 -18.83 -8.42 15.01
CA GLU A 74 -19.92 -9.26 15.48
C GLU A 74 -21.14 -8.45 15.94
N LYS A 75 -20.93 -7.37 16.72
CA LYS A 75 -22.01 -6.52 17.23
C LYS A 75 -22.85 -5.91 16.13
N TYR A 76 -22.22 -5.48 15.05
CA TYR A 76 -22.92 -4.78 13.97
C TYR A 76 -23.20 -5.67 12.74
N GLY A 77 -22.62 -6.88 12.67
CA GLY A 77 -22.74 -7.77 11.52
C GLY A 77 -21.87 -7.35 10.34
N CYS A 78 -20.73 -6.73 10.60
CA CYS A 78 -19.78 -6.30 9.59
C CYS A 78 -18.93 -7.48 9.07
N PRO A 79 -18.57 -7.54 7.76
CA PRO A 79 -17.54 -8.44 7.27
C PRO A 79 -16.24 -8.31 8.07
N TYR A 80 -15.68 -9.46 8.47
CA TYR A 80 -14.41 -9.54 9.19
C TYR A 80 -13.44 -10.43 8.42
N ILE A 81 -12.30 -9.86 8.02
CA ILE A 81 -11.25 -10.56 7.28
C ILE A 81 -10.09 -10.83 8.22
N GLN A 82 -9.78 -12.12 8.41
CA GLN A 82 -8.76 -12.55 9.35
C GLN A 82 -7.60 -13.22 8.63
N ALA A 83 -6.40 -12.63 8.76
CA ALA A 83 -5.13 -13.23 8.33
C ALA A 83 -5.07 -13.62 6.83
N GLU A 84 -5.79 -12.91 5.98
CA GLU A 84 -5.72 -13.08 4.52
C GLU A 84 -4.58 -12.29 3.87
N GLY A 85 -3.80 -11.59 4.67
CA GLY A 85 -2.68 -10.78 4.22
C GLY A 85 -2.96 -9.29 4.30
N VAL A 86 -2.14 -8.51 3.60
CA VAL A 86 -2.27 -7.04 3.53
C VAL A 86 -3.64 -6.65 3.00
N GLY A 87 -4.42 -5.95 3.80
CA GLY A 87 -5.85 -5.72 3.54
C GLY A 87 -6.14 -5.07 2.20
N TYR A 88 -5.37 -4.05 1.80
CA TYR A 88 -5.57 -3.42 0.50
C TYR A 88 -5.16 -4.31 -0.68
N GLN A 89 -4.16 -5.18 -0.52
CA GLN A 89 -3.81 -6.18 -1.54
C GLN A 89 -4.91 -7.24 -1.66
N TYR A 90 -5.41 -7.73 -0.51
CA TYR A 90 -6.54 -8.65 -0.49
C TYR A 90 -7.77 -8.03 -1.18
N MET A 91 -8.13 -6.81 -0.80
CA MET A 91 -9.30 -6.12 -1.37
C MET A 91 -9.13 -5.84 -2.87
N LEU A 92 -7.93 -5.49 -3.33
CA LEU A 92 -7.64 -5.26 -4.74
C LEU A 92 -7.92 -6.51 -5.58
N ASN A 93 -7.55 -7.68 -5.05
CA ASN A 93 -7.63 -8.94 -5.79
C ASN A 93 -9.00 -9.61 -5.71
N GLU A 94 -9.70 -9.48 -4.56
CA GLU A 94 -10.87 -10.31 -4.27
C GLU A 94 -12.19 -9.52 -4.13
N VAL A 95 -12.13 -8.21 -3.88
CA VAL A 95 -13.32 -7.46 -3.42
C VAL A 95 -13.67 -6.28 -4.30
N VAL A 96 -12.70 -5.39 -4.54
CA VAL A 96 -12.93 -4.10 -5.18
C VAL A 96 -13.11 -4.24 -6.68
N LYS A 97 -14.06 -3.47 -7.23
CA LYS A 97 -14.37 -3.43 -8.66
C LYS A 97 -14.13 -2.02 -9.23
N PRO A 98 -13.83 -1.91 -10.53
CA PRO A 98 -13.74 -0.61 -11.19
C PRO A 98 -14.99 0.25 -10.93
N GLY A 99 -14.79 1.54 -10.73
CA GLY A 99 -15.86 2.52 -10.48
C GLY A 99 -16.29 2.64 -9.03
N GLN A 100 -15.82 1.79 -8.13
CA GLN A 100 -16.15 1.84 -6.71
C GLN A 100 -15.35 2.92 -5.96
N ILE A 101 -15.93 3.40 -4.85
CA ILE A 101 -15.34 4.37 -3.91
C ILE A 101 -15.07 3.66 -2.58
N ILE A 102 -13.81 3.65 -2.16
CA ILE A 102 -13.35 3.01 -0.93
C ILE A 102 -12.82 4.08 0.02
N VAL A 103 -13.38 4.17 1.21
CA VAL A 103 -12.93 5.05 2.29
C VAL A 103 -12.22 4.21 3.34
N GLY A 104 -10.97 4.52 3.65
CA GLY A 104 -10.18 3.73 4.59
C GLY A 104 -9.22 4.55 5.43
N GLY A 105 -8.88 4.05 6.62
CA GLY A 105 -7.78 4.57 7.42
C GLY A 105 -6.48 3.88 7.00
N GLY A 106 -5.51 4.65 6.56
CA GLY A 106 -4.23 4.15 6.06
C GLY A 106 -3.84 4.82 4.76
N SER A 107 -2.55 4.77 4.41
CA SER A 107 -2.01 5.61 3.35
C SER A 107 -2.04 5.00 1.94
N HIS A 108 -2.21 3.69 1.80
CA HIS A 108 -2.03 2.98 0.52
C HIS A 108 -3.33 2.67 -0.25
N GLY A 109 -4.48 3.27 0.15
CA GLY A 109 -5.76 3.10 -0.55
C GLY A 109 -5.75 3.53 -2.02
N SER A 110 -4.82 4.39 -2.42
CA SER A 110 -4.60 4.78 -3.82
C SER A 110 -4.27 3.59 -4.75
N ILE A 111 -3.91 2.43 -4.23
CA ILE A 111 -3.70 1.19 -5.01
C ILE A 111 -4.91 0.84 -5.88
N PHE A 112 -6.13 1.10 -5.41
CA PHE A 112 -7.35 0.79 -6.14
C PHE A 112 -7.51 1.57 -7.45
N GLY A 113 -6.81 2.69 -7.59
CA GLY A 113 -6.79 3.43 -8.85
C GLY A 113 -6.12 2.68 -10.00
N SER A 114 -5.33 1.65 -9.71
CA SER A 114 -4.74 0.76 -10.72
C SER A 114 -5.78 -0.05 -11.50
N ILE A 115 -6.94 -0.29 -10.90
CA ILE A 115 -8.08 -0.98 -11.53
C ILE A 115 -9.27 -0.04 -11.81
N GLY A 116 -9.09 1.27 -11.67
CA GLY A 116 -10.15 2.24 -11.94
C GLY A 116 -11.18 2.40 -10.81
N ALA A 117 -10.82 2.08 -9.56
CA ALA A 117 -11.59 2.41 -8.37
C ALA A 117 -10.92 3.53 -7.57
N LEU A 118 -11.67 4.26 -6.76
CA LEU A 118 -11.19 5.41 -6.02
C LEU A 118 -10.96 5.06 -4.55
N GLY A 119 -9.70 4.96 -4.13
CA GLY A 119 -9.34 4.85 -2.72
C GLY A 119 -9.11 6.21 -2.08
N ILE A 120 -9.75 6.45 -0.95
CA ILE A 120 -9.70 7.70 -0.19
C ILE A 120 -9.18 7.40 1.21
N ASN A 121 -8.05 8.00 1.57
CA ASN A 121 -7.48 7.89 2.91
C ASN A 121 -8.05 9.00 3.79
N VAL A 122 -8.56 8.62 4.97
CA VAL A 122 -9.26 9.52 5.88
C VAL A 122 -8.73 9.41 7.31
N SER A 123 -8.98 10.42 8.11
CA SER A 123 -8.71 10.40 9.56
C SER A 123 -9.68 9.48 10.30
N ILE A 124 -9.34 9.09 11.54
CA ILE A 124 -10.18 8.25 12.39
C ILE A 124 -11.59 8.83 12.58
N PRO A 125 -11.78 10.12 12.93
CA PRO A 125 -13.12 10.70 13.06
C PRO A 125 -13.92 10.70 11.75
N GLU A 126 -13.27 10.93 10.61
CA GLU A 126 -13.92 10.88 9.30
C GLU A 126 -14.35 9.46 8.95
N LEU A 127 -13.50 8.46 9.25
CA LEU A 127 -13.81 7.05 9.06
C LEU A 127 -15.00 6.62 9.91
N ALA A 128 -15.00 7.00 11.20
CA ALA A 128 -16.10 6.71 12.10
C ALA A 128 -17.41 7.34 11.59
N ARG A 129 -17.36 8.61 11.20
CA ARG A 129 -18.54 9.30 10.64
C ARG A 129 -19.04 8.65 9.35
N ALA A 130 -18.14 8.20 8.46
CA ALA A 130 -18.52 7.49 7.25
C ALA A 130 -19.25 6.19 7.57
N ALA A 131 -18.79 5.42 8.56
CA ALA A 131 -19.43 4.19 9.01
C ALA A 131 -20.83 4.46 9.63
N GLU A 132 -20.97 5.55 10.41
CA GLU A 132 -22.23 5.93 11.05
C GLU A 132 -23.29 6.44 10.08
N THR A 133 -22.88 7.05 8.96
CA THR A 133 -23.80 7.78 8.07
C THR A 133 -23.92 7.20 6.66
N ASP A 134 -23.05 6.25 6.28
CA ASP A 134 -22.87 5.78 4.89
C ASP A 134 -22.56 6.96 3.93
N ARG A 135 -21.90 8.01 4.41
CA ARG A 135 -21.61 9.22 3.63
C ARG A 135 -20.25 9.79 3.93
N TYR A 136 -19.59 10.28 2.89
CA TYR A 136 -18.34 11.01 3.02
C TYR A 136 -18.39 12.29 2.19
N SER A 137 -18.08 13.44 2.83
CA SER A 137 -18.06 14.75 2.17
C SER A 137 -16.62 15.16 1.89
N ILE A 138 -16.34 15.57 0.66
CA ILE A 138 -15.00 15.89 0.19
C ILE A 138 -15.01 17.09 -0.77
N ILE A 139 -13.93 17.87 -0.74
CA ILE A 139 -13.62 18.79 -1.83
C ILE A 139 -12.97 17.98 -2.95
N VAL A 140 -13.56 17.99 -4.14
CA VAL A 140 -12.99 17.30 -5.31
C VAL A 140 -11.58 17.84 -5.58
N PRO A 141 -10.53 16.99 -5.55
CA PRO A 141 -9.16 17.46 -5.73
C PRO A 141 -8.88 17.88 -7.17
N GLU A 142 -7.91 18.78 -7.33
CA GLU A 142 -7.29 19.01 -8.64
C GLU A 142 -6.52 17.78 -9.08
N THR A 143 -6.44 17.58 -10.40
CA THR A 143 -5.72 16.46 -11.00
C THR A 143 -4.41 16.91 -11.62
N VAL A 144 -3.33 16.20 -11.31
CA VAL A 144 -2.04 16.29 -11.98
C VAL A 144 -1.84 15.04 -12.82
N TYR A 145 -1.45 15.24 -14.07
CA TYR A 145 -1.14 14.14 -14.97
C TYR A 145 0.34 13.78 -14.92
N VAL A 146 0.64 12.49 -14.96
CA VAL A 146 2.00 11.95 -14.96
C VAL A 146 2.16 10.99 -16.13
N ASN A 147 3.14 11.22 -16.97
CA ASN A 147 3.48 10.36 -18.10
C ASN A 147 4.76 9.57 -17.76
N LEU A 148 4.64 8.26 -17.64
CA LEU A 148 5.79 7.36 -17.53
C LEU A 148 6.17 6.90 -18.93
N GLU A 149 7.33 7.34 -19.41
CA GLU A 149 7.76 7.12 -20.80
C GLU A 149 8.92 6.12 -20.88
N GLY A 150 8.92 5.30 -21.92
CA GLY A 150 9.94 4.26 -22.11
C GLY A 150 9.68 3.03 -21.25
N SER A 151 10.74 2.30 -20.94
CA SER A 151 10.69 1.06 -20.14
C SER A 151 11.83 1.04 -19.13
N LEU A 152 11.61 0.37 -18.02
CA LEU A 152 12.63 0.14 -17.00
C LEU A 152 13.76 -0.73 -17.55
N LYS A 153 14.99 -0.46 -17.10
CA LYS A 153 16.14 -1.28 -17.43
C LYS A 153 16.14 -2.58 -16.61
N GLU A 154 16.92 -3.54 -17.06
CA GLU A 154 17.19 -4.73 -16.27
C GLU A 154 17.73 -4.38 -14.88
N GLY A 155 17.21 -5.02 -13.85
CA GLY A 155 17.57 -4.77 -12.45
C GLY A 155 16.94 -3.53 -11.80
N VAL A 156 16.15 -2.76 -12.56
CA VAL A 156 15.34 -1.64 -12.05
C VAL A 156 13.89 -2.08 -11.95
N THR A 157 13.21 -1.66 -10.89
CA THR A 157 11.83 -2.07 -10.57
C THR A 157 10.87 -0.89 -10.60
N VAL A 158 9.58 -1.17 -10.60
CA VAL A 158 8.55 -0.13 -10.43
C VAL A 158 8.71 0.64 -9.12
N MET A 159 9.22 0.01 -8.06
CA MET A 159 9.52 0.70 -6.80
C MET A 159 10.61 1.76 -7.01
N ASP A 160 11.64 1.47 -7.80
CA ASP A 160 12.68 2.44 -8.14
C ASP A 160 12.08 3.63 -8.92
N ALA A 161 11.17 3.37 -9.85
CA ALA A 161 10.45 4.42 -10.58
C ALA A 161 9.59 5.29 -9.65
N ALA A 162 8.87 4.67 -8.71
CA ALA A 162 8.08 5.40 -7.72
C ALA A 162 8.95 6.26 -6.81
N LEU A 163 10.10 5.75 -6.36
CA LEU A 163 11.06 6.49 -5.56
C LEU A 163 11.73 7.61 -6.35
N ALA A 164 12.07 7.37 -7.62
CA ALA A 164 12.62 8.41 -8.50
C ALA A 164 11.61 9.56 -8.69
N PHE A 165 10.33 9.22 -8.94
CA PHE A 165 9.26 10.20 -9.03
C PHE A 165 9.05 10.97 -7.73
N LEU A 166 9.13 10.28 -6.59
CA LEU A 166 9.03 10.89 -5.26
C LEU A 166 10.22 11.84 -4.96
N ALA A 167 11.42 11.53 -5.49
CA ALA A 167 12.62 12.36 -5.33
C ALA A 167 12.53 13.70 -6.06
N GLU A 168 11.73 13.76 -7.12
CA GLU A 168 11.40 15.01 -7.80
C GLU A 168 10.34 15.75 -6.98
N ASP A 169 10.65 16.92 -6.43
CA ASP A 169 9.75 17.66 -5.52
C ASP A 169 8.56 18.27 -6.28
N HIS A 170 7.58 17.43 -6.58
CA HIS A 170 6.31 17.83 -7.17
C HIS A 170 5.33 18.28 -6.09
N GLU A 171 4.64 19.40 -6.32
CA GLU A 171 3.58 19.88 -5.44
C GLU A 171 2.28 19.05 -5.60
N LEU A 172 2.30 17.80 -5.10
CA LEU A 172 1.17 16.86 -5.22
C LEU A 172 0.27 16.79 -3.98
N ASN A 173 0.58 17.54 -2.94
CA ASN A 173 -0.18 17.48 -1.70
C ASN A 173 -1.68 17.76 -1.96
N ARG A 174 -2.52 16.81 -1.53
CA ARG A 174 -3.98 16.83 -1.72
C ARG A 174 -4.48 16.85 -3.17
N LYS A 175 -3.62 16.61 -4.16
CA LYS A 175 -4.03 16.48 -5.57
C LYS A 175 -4.24 15.01 -5.93
N ALA A 176 -5.13 14.77 -6.89
CA ALA A 176 -5.24 13.47 -7.52
C ALA A 176 -4.16 13.34 -8.61
N VAL A 177 -3.65 12.13 -8.81
CA VAL A 177 -2.66 11.85 -9.85
C VAL A 177 -3.26 10.87 -10.86
N GLU A 178 -3.30 11.26 -12.14
CA GLU A 178 -3.65 10.35 -13.24
C GLU A 178 -2.38 9.98 -14.01
N VAL A 179 -2.07 8.68 -14.04
CA VAL A 179 -0.79 8.15 -14.52
C VAL A 179 -0.98 7.43 -15.85
N TYR A 180 -0.29 7.89 -16.87
CA TYR A 180 -0.12 7.19 -18.13
C TYR A 180 1.13 6.31 -18.06
N ALA A 181 0.95 4.99 -18.05
CA ALA A 181 2.02 4.01 -17.86
C ALA A 181 1.86 2.81 -18.81
N PRO A 182 2.08 3.00 -20.13
CA PRO A 182 1.77 1.98 -21.13
C PRO A 182 2.70 0.76 -21.09
N SER A 183 3.90 0.90 -20.52
CA SER A 183 4.86 -0.19 -20.39
C SER A 183 4.69 -0.99 -19.10
N PHE A 184 3.87 -0.53 -18.16
CA PHE A 184 3.64 -1.21 -16.88
C PHE A 184 2.56 -2.27 -17.01
N ASP A 185 2.79 -3.43 -16.44
CA ASP A 185 1.78 -4.47 -16.23
C ASP A 185 0.81 -4.12 -15.07
N ALA A 186 -0.11 -5.01 -14.76
CA ALA A 186 -1.11 -4.77 -13.72
C ALA A 186 -0.49 -4.64 -12.32
N HIS A 187 0.52 -5.45 -12.01
CA HIS A 187 1.24 -5.40 -10.74
C HIS A 187 2.02 -4.08 -10.61
N GLU A 188 2.77 -3.70 -11.63
CA GLU A 188 3.55 -2.46 -11.64
C GLU A 188 2.67 -1.21 -11.51
N LYS A 189 1.50 -1.20 -12.18
CA LYS A 189 0.48 -0.15 -12.01
C LYS A 189 -0.04 -0.08 -10.58
N ALA A 190 -0.29 -1.22 -9.93
CA ALA A 190 -0.75 -1.28 -8.55
C ALA A 190 0.30 -0.73 -7.58
N VAL A 191 1.56 -1.15 -7.70
CA VAL A 191 2.67 -0.65 -6.87
C VAL A 191 2.85 0.86 -7.05
N PHE A 192 2.87 1.37 -8.28
CA PHE A 192 3.06 2.80 -8.53
C PHE A 192 1.90 3.62 -7.95
N CYS A 193 0.66 3.21 -8.16
CA CYS A 193 -0.52 3.86 -7.57
C CYS A 193 -0.47 3.83 -6.03
N SER A 194 -0.09 2.71 -5.44
CA SER A 194 0.06 2.58 -3.98
C SER A 194 1.09 3.55 -3.42
N MET A 195 2.23 3.72 -4.11
CA MET A 195 3.31 4.62 -3.69
C MET A 195 3.00 6.11 -3.88
N ALA A 196 2.01 6.45 -4.70
CA ALA A 196 1.64 7.85 -4.94
C ALA A 196 1.23 8.58 -3.65
N CYS A 197 0.68 7.89 -2.65
CA CYS A 197 0.35 8.49 -1.35
C CYS A 197 1.57 9.08 -0.61
N ILE A 198 2.76 8.51 -0.84
CA ILE A 198 4.00 8.98 -0.20
C ILE A 198 4.41 10.36 -0.72
N THR A 199 3.95 10.75 -1.92
CA THR A 199 4.16 12.10 -2.46
C THR A 199 3.27 13.16 -1.77
N GLY A 200 2.33 12.74 -0.92
CA GLY A 200 1.25 13.59 -0.39
C GLY A 200 0.05 13.69 -1.33
N ALA A 201 0.04 12.94 -2.42
CA ALA A 201 -1.12 12.86 -3.31
C ALA A 201 -2.33 12.28 -2.57
N PHE A 202 -3.49 12.80 -2.90
CA PHE A 202 -4.77 12.36 -2.34
C PHE A 202 -5.11 10.94 -2.78
N THR A 203 -4.92 10.66 -4.06
CA THR A 203 -5.13 9.35 -4.70
C THR A 203 -4.34 9.29 -6.01
N ALA A 204 -4.25 8.10 -6.60
CA ALA A 204 -3.72 7.89 -7.94
C ALA A 204 -4.66 7.01 -8.76
N SER A 205 -4.60 7.13 -10.07
CA SER A 205 -5.32 6.25 -10.99
C SER A 205 -4.55 6.10 -12.30
N ILE A 206 -4.86 5.07 -13.05
CA ILE A 206 -4.26 4.84 -14.37
C ILE A 206 -5.14 5.45 -15.46
N THR A 207 -4.51 6.09 -16.43
CA THR A 207 -5.16 6.56 -17.67
C THR A 207 -4.52 5.92 -18.90
N GLU A 208 -5.33 5.68 -19.93
CA GLU A 208 -4.86 5.15 -21.21
C GLU A 208 -4.36 6.26 -22.17
N GLU A 209 -4.58 7.53 -21.78
CA GLU A 209 -4.26 8.67 -22.63
C GLU A 209 -3.10 9.49 -22.06
N LYS A 210 -2.05 9.66 -22.86
CA LYS A 210 -0.95 10.57 -22.55
C LYS A 210 -1.44 12.02 -22.58
N GLN A 211 -1.05 12.80 -21.57
CA GLN A 211 -1.42 14.20 -21.47
C GLN A 211 -0.22 15.11 -21.76
N SER A 212 -0.36 16.02 -22.72
CA SER A 212 0.73 16.90 -23.15
C SER A 212 1.21 17.88 -22.07
N ALA A 213 0.35 18.23 -21.12
CA ALA A 213 0.66 19.10 -19.99
C ALA A 213 1.08 18.32 -18.73
N GLY A 214 1.24 16.99 -18.80
CA GLY A 214 1.62 16.15 -17.68
C GLY A 214 3.10 16.26 -17.31
N LEU A 215 3.40 15.99 -16.04
CA LEU A 215 4.75 15.69 -15.60
C LEU A 215 5.26 14.45 -16.35
N THR A 216 6.55 14.37 -16.61
CA THR A 216 7.12 13.25 -17.38
C THR A 216 8.29 12.64 -16.64
N LEU A 217 8.23 11.33 -16.39
CA LEU A 217 9.37 10.53 -15.91
C LEU A 217 9.83 9.60 -17.03
N ASN A 218 11.09 9.72 -17.44
CA ASN A 218 11.69 8.79 -18.40
C ASN A 218 12.20 7.54 -17.66
N LEU A 219 11.47 6.44 -17.80
CA LEU A 219 11.79 5.17 -17.14
C LEU A 219 13.18 4.61 -17.53
N ALA A 220 13.66 4.91 -18.75
CA ALA A 220 14.98 4.47 -19.18
C ALA A 220 16.15 5.17 -18.45
N THR A 221 15.88 6.28 -17.76
CA THR A 221 16.89 6.99 -16.96
C THR A 221 16.85 6.65 -15.48
N VAL A 222 15.84 5.92 -15.02
CA VAL A 222 15.72 5.52 -13.62
C VAL A 222 16.85 4.55 -13.27
N GLU A 223 17.46 4.77 -12.11
CA GLU A 223 18.46 3.90 -11.50
C GLU A 223 17.87 3.18 -10.29
N PRO A 224 18.48 2.10 -9.81
CA PRO A 224 18.09 1.49 -8.55
C PRO A 224 18.13 2.49 -7.40
N MET A 225 16.99 2.67 -6.73
CA MET A 225 16.77 3.66 -5.69
C MET A 225 16.63 3.01 -4.32
N LEU A 226 16.75 3.80 -3.27
CA LEU A 226 16.41 3.41 -1.91
C LEU A 226 15.91 4.62 -1.13
N MET A 227 15.06 4.36 -0.14
CA MET A 227 14.64 5.35 0.84
C MET A 227 15.33 5.09 2.17
N LEU A 228 16.01 6.12 2.69
CA LEU A 228 16.65 6.08 4.00
C LEU A 228 15.66 6.48 5.10
N PRO A 229 15.89 6.08 6.36
CA PRO A 229 15.12 6.59 7.48
C PRO A 229 15.19 8.11 7.55
N CYS A 230 14.03 8.74 7.72
CA CYS A 230 13.90 10.18 7.84
C CYS A 230 13.95 10.58 9.32
N GLY A 231 14.78 11.56 9.70
CA GLY A 231 14.85 12.09 11.07
C GLY A 231 13.65 12.97 11.44
N ASP A 232 12.95 13.53 10.46
CA ASP A 232 11.72 14.32 10.65
C ASP A 232 10.58 13.72 9.85
N ARG A 233 9.52 13.28 10.54
CA ARG A 233 8.32 12.72 9.93
C ARG A 233 7.60 13.67 8.98
N ASN A 234 7.83 14.97 9.13
CA ASN A 234 7.21 16.01 8.30
C ASN A 234 8.00 16.32 7.03
N ASP A 235 9.22 15.81 6.88
CA ASP A 235 10.09 16.07 5.74
C ASP A 235 10.56 14.76 5.05
N GLN A 236 9.64 13.83 4.87
CA GLN A 236 9.92 12.54 4.23
C GLN A 236 10.49 12.70 2.81
N LYS A 237 10.15 13.78 2.12
CA LYS A 237 10.60 14.06 0.75
C LYS A 237 12.09 14.41 0.65
N LYS A 238 12.67 15.08 1.65
CA LYS A 238 14.03 15.64 1.52
C LYS A 238 15.14 14.74 2.06
N ALA A 239 14.83 13.90 3.03
CA ALA A 239 15.89 13.28 3.83
C ALA A 239 16.33 11.91 3.33
N GLY A 240 15.57 11.24 2.45
CA GLY A 240 15.70 9.82 2.42
C GLY A 240 15.88 9.13 1.07
N ILE A 241 15.69 9.81 -0.06
CA ILE A 241 15.76 9.11 -1.35
C ILE A 241 17.12 9.32 -1.99
N ALA A 242 17.78 8.22 -2.34
CA ALA A 242 19.08 8.22 -2.94
C ALA A 242 19.23 7.08 -3.94
N SER A 243 20.14 7.21 -4.91
CA SER A 243 20.50 6.06 -5.73
C SER A 243 21.18 5.01 -4.86
N ARG A 244 20.91 3.73 -5.10
CA ARG A 244 21.52 2.61 -4.38
C ARG A 244 23.05 2.64 -4.47
N ALA A 245 23.59 3.02 -5.62
CA ALA A 245 25.02 3.13 -5.83
C ALA A 245 25.70 4.11 -4.85
N SER A 246 25.03 5.22 -4.47
CA SER A 246 25.57 6.19 -3.51
C SER A 246 25.67 5.67 -2.07
N LYS A 247 25.08 4.51 -1.79
CA LYS A 247 25.05 3.85 -0.47
C LYS A 247 25.70 2.46 -0.49
N ALA A 248 26.45 2.15 -1.54
CA ALA A 248 27.20 0.91 -1.61
C ALA A 248 28.16 0.79 -0.41
N GLY A 249 28.22 -0.41 0.19
CA GLY A 249 29.06 -0.68 1.36
C GLY A 249 28.45 -0.30 2.71
N MET A 250 27.20 0.17 2.76
CA MET A 250 26.49 0.36 4.03
C MET A 250 26.21 -1.02 4.67
N GLU A 251 26.59 -1.17 5.93
CA GLU A 251 26.33 -2.40 6.68
C GLU A 251 24.85 -2.49 7.07
N LEU A 252 24.29 -3.66 6.87
CA LEU A 252 22.92 -4.00 7.26
C LEU A 252 22.95 -5.24 8.18
N ASN A 253 22.08 -5.27 9.20
CA ASN A 253 22.02 -6.37 10.17
C ASN A 253 20.73 -7.18 10.02
N ALA A 254 19.74 -6.64 9.35
CA ALA A 254 18.48 -7.32 9.07
C ALA A 254 17.84 -6.80 7.79
N GLY A 255 16.96 -7.59 7.21
CA GLY A 255 16.17 -7.25 6.04
C GLY A 255 14.79 -7.86 6.10
N GLN A 256 13.87 -7.28 5.35
CA GLN A 256 12.54 -7.82 5.11
C GLN A 256 12.23 -7.74 3.63
N ILE A 257 11.68 -8.80 3.07
CA ILE A 257 11.09 -8.84 1.73
C ILE A 257 9.58 -8.95 1.93
N GLY A 258 8.84 -8.02 1.35
CA GLY A 258 7.42 -7.83 1.58
C GLY A 258 7.13 -6.56 2.35
N GLY A 259 5.91 -6.39 2.77
CA GLY A 259 5.37 -5.18 3.39
C GLY A 259 4.18 -4.66 2.59
N TYR A 260 3.76 -3.42 2.85
CA TYR A 260 2.47 -2.92 2.37
C TYR A 260 2.31 -2.88 0.84
N THR A 261 3.40 -2.64 0.11
CA THR A 261 3.41 -2.57 -1.37
C THR A 261 4.17 -3.72 -2.00
N GLY A 262 4.69 -4.64 -1.19
CA GLY A 262 5.55 -5.71 -1.63
C GLY A 262 5.07 -7.10 -1.19
N GLY A 263 5.85 -8.14 -1.51
CA GLY A 263 5.56 -9.51 -1.10
C GLY A 263 4.54 -10.23 -1.98
N THR A 264 4.17 -9.66 -3.12
CA THR A 264 3.36 -10.36 -4.13
C THR A 264 4.15 -11.50 -4.76
N ILE A 265 3.46 -12.42 -5.41
CA ILE A 265 4.13 -13.60 -6.01
C ILE A 265 5.19 -13.20 -7.05
N GLU A 266 4.98 -12.11 -7.81
CA GLU A 266 5.94 -11.59 -8.78
C GLU A 266 7.25 -11.19 -8.10
N GLU A 267 7.16 -10.48 -6.98
CA GLU A 267 8.32 -10.03 -6.22
C GLU A 267 9.00 -11.17 -5.49
N LEU A 268 8.23 -12.12 -4.93
CA LEU A 268 8.77 -13.31 -4.28
C LEU A 268 9.55 -14.19 -5.27
N ARG A 269 9.05 -14.36 -6.51
CA ARG A 269 9.78 -15.08 -7.58
C ARG A 269 11.10 -14.40 -7.90
N LYS A 270 11.07 -13.08 -8.07
CA LYS A 270 12.28 -12.28 -8.37
C LYS A 270 13.29 -12.38 -7.23
N ALA A 271 12.86 -12.18 -5.99
CA ALA A 271 13.73 -12.28 -4.82
C ALA A 271 14.34 -13.69 -4.67
N ALA A 272 13.52 -14.74 -4.82
CA ALA A 272 14.00 -16.11 -4.74
C ALA A 272 15.04 -16.44 -5.83
N SER A 273 14.86 -15.91 -7.05
CA SER A 273 15.85 -16.11 -8.12
C SER A 273 17.18 -15.41 -7.83
N MET A 274 17.15 -14.25 -7.18
CA MET A 274 18.38 -13.52 -6.80
C MET A 274 19.12 -14.17 -5.63
N LEU A 275 18.42 -14.87 -4.75
CA LEU A 275 19.00 -15.53 -3.57
C LEU A 275 19.40 -16.99 -3.82
N ASP A 276 18.97 -17.57 -4.93
CA ASP A 276 19.24 -18.98 -5.27
C ASP A 276 20.74 -19.26 -5.33
N GLY A 277 21.15 -20.39 -4.69
CA GLY A 277 22.55 -20.76 -4.60
C GLY A 277 23.40 -19.97 -3.58
N HIS A 278 22.82 -18.98 -2.92
CA HIS A 278 23.49 -18.19 -1.88
C HIS A 278 23.07 -18.63 -0.47
N LYS A 279 23.79 -18.15 0.53
CA LYS A 279 23.49 -18.37 1.96
C LYS A 279 23.50 -17.06 2.72
N LEU A 280 22.62 -16.98 3.70
CA LEU A 280 22.51 -15.83 4.59
C LEU A 280 23.81 -15.65 5.38
N ALA A 281 24.32 -14.43 5.46
CA ALA A 281 25.49 -14.10 6.27
C ALA A 281 25.22 -14.35 7.75
N LEU A 282 26.22 -14.83 8.47
CA LEU A 282 26.13 -15.04 9.91
C LEU A 282 25.85 -13.71 10.62
N GLY A 283 24.83 -13.72 11.50
CA GLY A 283 24.40 -12.53 12.23
C GLY A 283 23.39 -11.64 11.49
N PHE A 284 23.16 -11.86 10.20
CA PHE A 284 22.08 -11.19 9.47
C PHE A 284 20.76 -11.92 9.65
N ARG A 285 19.64 -11.20 9.72
CA ARG A 285 18.30 -11.76 9.76
C ARG A 285 17.51 -11.28 8.55
N LEU A 286 16.93 -12.23 7.80
CA LEU A 286 16.01 -11.92 6.69
C LEU A 286 14.65 -12.51 6.97
N SER A 287 13.62 -11.65 6.91
CA SER A 287 12.21 -12.02 7.01
C SER A 287 11.54 -11.94 5.64
N ILE A 288 10.74 -12.94 5.30
CA ILE A 288 9.89 -12.96 4.11
C ILE A 288 8.45 -12.83 4.55
N CYS A 289 7.75 -11.84 4.03
CA CYS A 289 6.34 -11.53 4.35
C CYS A 289 5.53 -11.54 3.05
N PRO A 290 4.88 -12.66 2.69
CA PRO A 290 3.98 -12.68 1.53
C PRO A 290 2.85 -11.65 1.68
N ALA A 291 2.42 -11.03 0.58
CA ALA A 291 1.40 -9.99 0.61
C ALA A 291 0.04 -10.55 1.03
N THR A 292 -0.35 -11.69 0.46
CA THR A 292 -1.64 -12.33 0.76
C THR A 292 -1.47 -13.83 1.01
N SER A 293 -2.49 -14.45 1.61
CA SER A 293 -2.57 -15.92 1.75
C SER A 293 -2.46 -16.62 0.40
N ARG A 294 -3.01 -16.02 -0.66
CA ARG A 294 -2.90 -16.52 -2.03
C ARG A 294 -1.46 -16.50 -2.53
N ASP A 295 -0.74 -15.40 -2.36
CA ASP A 295 0.69 -15.31 -2.72
C ASP A 295 1.52 -16.32 -1.93
N TYR A 296 1.18 -16.52 -0.65
CA TYR A 296 1.85 -17.49 0.22
C TYR A 296 1.67 -18.93 -0.28
N LEU A 297 0.42 -19.31 -0.59
CA LEU A 297 0.11 -20.62 -1.13
C LEU A 297 0.80 -20.86 -2.48
N GLN A 298 0.73 -19.90 -3.38
CA GLN A 298 1.37 -19.98 -4.69
C GLN A 298 2.89 -20.10 -4.57
N ALA A 299 3.52 -19.33 -3.68
CA ALA A 299 4.95 -19.42 -3.41
C ALA A 299 5.34 -20.81 -2.84
N ALA A 300 4.47 -21.45 -2.05
CA ALA A 300 4.66 -22.80 -1.56
C ALA A 300 4.58 -23.82 -2.70
N GLU A 301 3.56 -23.74 -3.54
CA GLU A 301 3.34 -24.63 -4.68
C GLU A 301 4.48 -24.56 -5.71
N GLU A 302 5.02 -23.37 -5.95
CA GLU A 302 6.15 -23.13 -6.86
C GLU A 302 7.53 -23.48 -6.25
N GLY A 303 7.59 -23.90 -4.98
CA GLY A 303 8.84 -24.19 -4.28
C GLY A 303 9.68 -22.97 -3.92
N ILE A 304 9.13 -21.76 -4.06
CA ILE A 304 9.82 -20.50 -3.74
C ILE A 304 10.17 -20.43 -2.26
N LEU A 305 9.25 -20.86 -1.38
CA LEU A 305 9.49 -20.88 0.07
C LEU A 305 10.68 -21.77 0.44
N THR A 306 10.84 -22.90 -0.23
CA THR A 306 11.99 -23.79 -0.03
C THR A 306 13.31 -23.05 -0.32
N LYS A 307 13.39 -22.28 -1.40
CA LYS A 307 14.57 -21.49 -1.74
C LYS A 307 14.91 -20.46 -0.65
N PHE A 308 13.91 -19.78 -0.12
CA PHE A 308 14.10 -18.84 0.99
C PHE A 308 14.60 -19.54 2.27
N ILE A 309 14.02 -20.68 2.61
CA ILE A 309 14.44 -21.48 3.76
C ILE A 309 15.87 -21.98 3.57
N ASP A 310 16.20 -22.51 2.40
CA ASP A 310 17.56 -22.95 2.05
C ASP A 310 18.59 -21.81 2.10
N PHE A 311 18.19 -20.60 1.74
CA PHE A 311 19.01 -19.41 1.90
C PHE A 311 19.28 -19.10 3.38
N GLY A 312 18.32 -19.36 4.28
CA GLY A 312 18.38 -19.07 5.72
C GLY A 312 17.40 -17.98 6.16
N ALA A 313 16.44 -17.60 5.32
CA ALA A 313 15.41 -16.63 5.65
C ALA A 313 14.32 -17.24 6.55
N GLN A 314 13.62 -16.37 7.28
CA GLN A 314 12.45 -16.71 8.08
C GLN A 314 11.18 -16.35 7.31
N ILE A 315 10.26 -17.30 7.16
CA ILE A 315 8.97 -17.05 6.51
C ILE A 315 7.95 -16.66 7.56
N ASN A 316 7.34 -15.49 7.40
CA ASN A 316 6.25 -15.01 8.24
C ASN A 316 4.89 -15.31 7.59
N ALA A 317 3.83 -15.23 8.38
CA ALA A 317 2.46 -15.24 7.85
C ALA A 317 2.26 -14.08 6.87
N ALA A 318 1.29 -14.20 5.97
CA ALA A 318 0.90 -13.11 5.09
C ALA A 318 0.35 -11.93 5.91
N GLY A 319 0.79 -10.72 5.59
CA GLY A 319 0.37 -9.51 6.29
C GLY A 319 1.38 -8.37 6.18
N ASP A 320 1.02 -7.21 6.72
CA ASP A 320 1.93 -6.09 6.83
C ASP A 320 2.68 -6.10 8.18
N HIS A 321 3.92 -6.52 8.14
CA HIS A 321 4.82 -6.53 9.29
C HIS A 321 5.72 -5.30 9.35
N SER A 322 5.67 -4.42 8.36
CA SER A 322 6.61 -3.30 8.21
C SER A 322 6.38 -2.18 9.20
N VAL A 323 5.14 -1.94 9.61
CA VAL A 323 4.76 -0.89 10.56
C VAL A 323 4.72 -1.37 12.02
N VAL A 324 4.90 -2.65 12.26
CA VAL A 324 4.85 -3.24 13.60
C VAL A 324 6.23 -3.25 14.23
N ILE A 325 6.49 -2.29 15.11
CA ILE A 325 7.80 -2.12 15.77
C ILE A 325 8.19 -3.33 16.63
N GLN A 326 7.25 -4.16 17.06
CA GLN A 326 7.45 -5.28 17.99
C GLN A 326 6.90 -6.60 17.47
N GLY A 327 6.51 -6.69 16.21
CA GLY A 327 6.02 -7.92 15.58
C GLY A 327 7.14 -8.83 15.07
N PRO A 328 6.79 -9.93 14.37
CA PRO A 328 7.77 -10.91 13.85
C PRO A 328 8.84 -10.30 12.93
N GLY A 329 8.52 -9.24 12.22
CA GLY A 329 9.45 -8.49 11.36
C GLY A 329 10.20 -7.36 12.05
N ALA A 330 9.99 -7.15 13.36
CA ALA A 330 10.57 -6.02 14.06
C ALA A 330 12.09 -5.95 13.98
N MET A 331 12.59 -4.76 13.70
CA MET A 331 14.02 -4.44 13.72
C MET A 331 14.46 -4.08 15.14
N GLY A 332 15.60 -4.60 15.59
CA GLY A 332 16.20 -4.22 16.86
C GLY A 332 16.69 -2.77 16.85
N HIS A 333 16.68 -2.14 18.00
CA HIS A 333 17.48 -0.92 18.21
C HIS A 333 18.96 -1.28 18.26
N LYS A 334 19.82 -0.45 17.65
CA LYS A 334 21.26 -0.49 17.90
C LYS A 334 21.54 0.02 19.30
#